data_77efb8461c6db0771b6812ddb6fc3ac5
#
_entry.id   77efb8461c6db0771b6812ddb6fc3ac5
#
_cell.length_a   1.000
_cell.length_b   1.000
_cell.length_c   1.000
_cell.angle_alpha   90.00
_cell.angle_beta   90.00
_cell.angle_gamma   90.00
#
_symmetry.space_group_name_H-M   'P 1'
#
loop_
_entity.id
_entity.type
_entity.pdbx_description
1 polymer ?
#
loop_
_entity_poly.entity_id
_entity_poly.type
_entity_poly.pdbx_seq_one_letter_code
_entity_poly.pdbx_strand_id
1 'polypeptide(L)'
;SLLDSTKKEWLDARQFYLNKGIKSEIGRKEGLLGFSILCTINNGTSVFDPFLCEILYKWFCFRGGNILDCFAGGSVRGIMASFCEMNYYGCDLRSEQIEENKKQLIEIGKKENFKTDVKWVCDDSINIKNHFADKKYDLLFSCPPYADLEVYSDDVRDISNMNYENFIES
;
A
#
# COMPACT_ATOMS: atom_id res chain seq x y z
N SER A 1 24.29 -6.48 2.56
CA SER A 1 23.41 -5.39 3.00
C SER A 1 22.10 -5.97 3.56
N LEU A 2 21.51 -5.35 4.57
CA LEU A 2 20.18 -5.72 5.10
C LEU A 2 19.08 -5.48 4.06
N LEU A 3 19.29 -4.52 3.16
CA LEU A 3 18.35 -4.15 2.10
C LEU A 3 18.65 -4.86 0.76
N ASP A 4 19.24 -6.02 0.80
CA ASP A 4 19.49 -6.83 -0.40
C ASP A 4 18.34 -7.85 -0.58
N SER A 5 17.37 -7.49 -1.42
CA SER A 5 16.17 -8.28 -1.69
C SER A 5 16.42 -9.62 -2.41
N THR A 6 17.65 -9.88 -2.85
CA THR A 6 18.03 -11.16 -3.49
C THR A 6 18.50 -12.20 -2.46
N LYS A 7 18.77 -11.80 -1.24
CA LYS A 7 19.22 -12.71 -0.19
C LYS A 7 18.13 -13.64 0.31
N LYS A 8 18.56 -14.83 0.68
CA LYS A 8 17.66 -15.87 1.18
C LYS A 8 16.82 -15.39 2.36
N GLU A 9 17.44 -14.71 3.32
CA GLU A 9 16.76 -14.19 4.51
C GLU A 9 15.63 -13.20 4.16
N TRP A 10 15.84 -12.38 3.12
CA TRP A 10 14.80 -11.49 2.61
C TRP A 10 13.66 -12.28 1.97
N LEU A 11 14.00 -13.23 1.11
CA LEU A 11 13.03 -14.05 0.40
C LEU A 11 12.19 -14.89 1.37
N ASP A 12 12.83 -15.47 2.39
CA ASP A 12 12.14 -16.26 3.43
C ASP A 12 11.19 -15.37 4.26
N ALA A 13 11.61 -14.19 4.66
CA ALA A 13 10.77 -13.24 5.39
C ALA A 13 9.58 -12.75 4.55
N ARG A 14 9.81 -12.41 3.28
CA ARG A 14 8.75 -12.05 2.34
C ARG A 14 7.74 -13.20 2.19
N GLN A 15 8.23 -14.44 1.97
CA GLN A 15 7.39 -15.61 1.80
C GLN A 15 6.57 -15.92 3.06
N PHE A 16 7.10 -15.67 4.25
CA PHE A 16 6.35 -15.78 5.50
C PHE A 16 5.07 -14.95 5.48
N TYR A 17 5.14 -13.67 5.07
CA TYR A 17 3.98 -12.80 5.01
C TYR A 17 3.01 -13.17 3.88
N LEU A 18 3.51 -13.60 2.74
CA LEU A 18 2.66 -14.11 1.66
C LEU A 18 1.87 -15.35 2.10
N ASN A 19 2.49 -16.24 2.86
CA ASN A 19 1.83 -17.42 3.43
C ASN A 19 0.78 -17.07 4.50
N LYS A 20 0.86 -15.90 5.13
CA LYS A 20 -0.19 -15.36 6.01
C LYS A 20 -1.44 -14.88 5.26
N GLY A 21 -1.36 -14.79 3.93
CA GLY A 21 -2.47 -14.44 3.05
C GLY A 21 -2.40 -13.03 2.48
N ILE A 22 -1.30 -12.31 2.65
CA ILE A 22 -1.10 -11.02 1.97
C ILE A 22 -1.06 -11.28 0.46
N LYS A 23 -1.99 -10.64 -0.26
CA LYS A 23 -2.11 -10.70 -1.71
C LYS A 23 -1.96 -9.29 -2.26
N SER A 24 -0.77 -8.94 -2.62
CA SER A 24 -0.42 -7.58 -3.07
C SER A 24 -0.99 -7.20 -4.43
N GLU A 25 -1.50 -8.16 -5.20
CA GLU A 25 -1.95 -7.97 -6.58
C GLU A 25 -3.47 -7.83 -6.72
N ILE A 26 -4.24 -8.07 -5.66
CA ILE A 26 -5.70 -7.99 -5.70
C ILE A 26 -6.17 -6.54 -5.77
N GLY A 27 -7.20 -6.29 -6.58
CA GLY A 27 -7.79 -4.96 -6.80
C GLY A 27 -7.18 -4.19 -7.96
N ARG A 28 -6.22 -4.78 -8.66
CA ARG A 28 -5.68 -4.25 -9.93
C ARG A 28 -6.48 -4.81 -11.09
N LYS A 29 -6.91 -3.95 -12.03
CA LYS A 29 -7.52 -4.42 -13.27
C LYS A 29 -6.49 -5.30 -13.98
N GLU A 30 -6.87 -6.54 -14.32
CA GLU A 30 -6.14 -7.31 -15.32
C GLU A 30 -6.07 -6.45 -16.57
N GLY A 31 -4.85 -6.15 -17.02
CA GLY A 31 -4.66 -5.34 -18.22
C GLY A 31 -5.46 -5.94 -19.38
N LEU A 32 -6.07 -5.09 -20.20
CA LEU A 32 -7.05 -5.37 -21.26
C LEU A 32 -6.55 -6.28 -22.40
N LEU A 33 -5.38 -6.88 -22.27
CA LEU A 33 -4.78 -7.79 -23.23
C LEU A 33 -4.33 -9.04 -22.50
N GLY A 34 -5.08 -10.14 -22.68
CA GLY A 34 -4.77 -11.47 -22.22
C GLY A 34 -3.39 -11.96 -22.69
N PHE A 35 -2.35 -11.51 -22.05
CA PHE A 35 -1.00 -11.95 -22.30
C PHE A 35 -0.45 -12.65 -21.05
N SER A 36 -0.44 -13.97 -21.16
CA SER A 36 0.53 -14.95 -20.70
C SER A 36 1.31 -14.70 -19.39
N ILE A 37 1.40 -15.75 -18.62
CA ILE A 37 2.24 -16.07 -17.44
C ILE A 37 3.63 -15.37 -17.36
N LEU A 38 4.19 -14.90 -18.45
CA LEU A 38 5.42 -14.11 -18.53
C LEU A 38 5.22 -12.64 -18.14
N CYS A 39 3.99 -12.11 -18.15
CA CYS A 39 3.67 -10.73 -17.77
C CYS A 39 3.48 -10.53 -16.27
N THR A 40 3.44 -11.56 -15.46
CA THR A 40 3.40 -11.46 -13.99
C THR A 40 4.67 -10.78 -13.44
N ILE A 41 5.73 -10.71 -14.24
CA ILE A 41 6.99 -10.04 -13.89
C ILE A 41 7.03 -8.60 -14.46
N ASN A 42 6.17 -8.23 -15.43
CA ASN A 42 6.29 -7.00 -16.21
C ASN A 42 5.00 -6.15 -16.30
N ASN A 43 4.01 -6.38 -15.47
CA ASN A 43 2.84 -5.47 -15.42
C ASN A 43 3.17 -4.20 -14.63
N GLY A 44 4.19 -3.46 -15.02
CA GLY A 44 4.53 -2.08 -14.68
C GLY A 44 4.10 -1.51 -13.30
N THR A 45 3.19 -2.16 -12.61
CA THR A 45 2.62 -1.71 -11.35
C THR A 45 3.40 -2.32 -10.20
N SER A 46 4.15 -1.51 -9.51
CA SER A 46 4.96 -1.86 -8.35
C SER A 46 4.14 -2.48 -7.22
N VAL A 47 4.46 -3.72 -6.86
CA VAL A 47 3.92 -4.40 -5.67
C VAL A 47 4.80 -4.07 -4.48
N PHE A 48 4.21 -3.47 -3.43
CA PHE A 48 4.98 -3.15 -2.24
C PHE A 48 5.41 -4.43 -1.51
N ASP A 49 6.70 -4.53 -1.18
CA ASP A 49 7.25 -5.70 -0.50
C ASP A 49 6.89 -5.67 1.00
N PRO A 50 6.24 -6.72 1.54
CA PRO A 50 5.83 -6.75 2.94
C PRO A 50 7.02 -6.72 3.91
N PHE A 51 8.14 -7.34 3.57
CA PHE A 51 9.31 -7.32 4.44
C PHE A 51 9.98 -5.94 4.46
N LEU A 52 9.96 -5.22 3.33
CA LEU A 52 10.40 -3.82 3.30
C LEU A 52 9.53 -2.95 4.23
N CYS A 53 8.20 -3.14 4.22
CA CYS A 53 7.32 -2.45 5.16
C CYS A 53 7.71 -2.73 6.61
N GLU A 54 7.95 -4.00 6.96
CA GLU A 54 8.36 -4.37 8.31
C GLU A 54 9.61 -3.64 8.77
N ILE A 55 10.65 -3.62 7.91
CA ILE A 55 11.91 -2.95 8.21
C ILE A 55 11.69 -1.46 8.45
N LEU A 56 11.01 -0.79 7.52
CA LEU A 56 10.80 0.66 7.61
C LEU A 56 9.92 1.04 8.80
N TYR A 57 8.87 0.28 9.06
CA TYR A 57 8.00 0.53 10.20
C TYR A 57 8.74 0.36 11.53
N LYS A 58 9.51 -0.71 11.70
CA LYS A 58 10.31 -0.94 12.91
C LYS A 58 11.43 0.08 13.12
N TRP A 59 11.94 0.69 12.03
CA TRP A 59 12.99 1.71 12.14
C TRP A 59 12.45 3.10 12.44
N PHE A 60 11.28 3.45 11.89
CA PHE A 60 10.79 4.82 11.88
C PHE A 60 9.51 5.04 12.68
N CYS A 61 8.90 3.97 13.21
CA CYS A 61 7.71 4.08 14.04
C CYS A 61 7.82 3.13 15.24
N PHE A 62 6.96 3.31 16.22
CA PHE A 62 6.91 2.48 17.44
C PHE A 62 5.57 1.73 17.54
N ARG A 63 5.52 0.69 18.35
CA ARG A 63 4.28 -0.07 18.59
C ARG A 63 3.18 0.85 19.15
N GLY A 64 2.00 0.77 18.57
CA GLY A 64 0.87 1.67 18.87
C GLY A 64 0.93 3.02 18.17
N GLY A 65 2.03 3.34 17.46
CA GLY A 65 2.15 4.56 16.67
C GLY A 65 1.20 4.59 15.48
N ASN A 66 0.94 5.77 14.96
CA ASN A 66 0.01 6.04 13.87
C ASN A 66 0.76 6.34 12.58
N ILE A 67 0.47 5.60 11.53
CA ILE A 67 1.04 5.77 10.19
C ILE A 67 0.01 6.42 9.29
N LEU A 68 0.40 7.48 8.57
CA LEU A 68 -0.38 8.11 7.52
C LEU A 68 0.17 7.74 6.15
N ASP A 69 -0.72 7.41 5.22
CA ASP A 69 -0.39 7.06 3.83
C ASP A 69 -1.33 7.75 2.86
N CYS A 70 -0.82 8.75 2.15
CA CYS A 70 -1.61 9.59 1.24
C CYS A 70 -1.91 8.90 -0.11
N PHE A 71 -1.18 7.84 -0.46
CA PHE A 71 -1.33 7.08 -1.71
C PHE A 71 -1.30 5.58 -1.39
N ALA A 72 -2.34 5.11 -0.71
CA ALA A 72 -2.37 3.81 -0.04
C ALA A 72 -2.22 2.61 -0.99
N GLY A 73 -2.71 2.71 -2.22
CA GLY A 73 -2.65 1.60 -3.16
C GLY A 73 -3.18 0.29 -2.59
N GLY A 74 -2.43 -0.78 -2.75
CA GLY A 74 -2.79 -2.11 -2.26
C GLY A 74 -2.73 -2.27 -0.74
N SER A 75 -3.22 -3.41 -0.25
CA SER A 75 -3.42 -3.71 1.17
C SER A 75 -2.13 -3.87 1.99
N VAL A 76 -0.98 -4.10 1.34
CA VAL A 76 0.27 -4.54 2.00
C VAL A 76 0.67 -3.62 3.14
N ARG A 77 0.73 -2.29 2.89
CA ARG A 77 1.21 -1.34 3.89
C ARG A 77 0.31 -1.30 5.13
N GLY A 78 -1.00 -1.29 4.95
CA GLY A 78 -1.94 -1.30 6.07
C GLY A 78 -1.95 -2.62 6.85
N ILE A 79 -1.88 -3.76 6.17
CA ILE A 79 -1.82 -5.08 6.82
C ILE A 79 -0.50 -5.24 7.57
N MET A 80 0.61 -4.79 6.98
CA MET A 80 1.92 -4.84 7.63
C MET A 80 2.01 -3.94 8.86
N ALA A 81 1.30 -2.80 8.87
CA ALA A 81 1.17 -1.99 10.08
C ALA A 81 0.55 -2.81 11.23
N SER A 82 -0.49 -3.60 10.94
CA SER A 82 -1.09 -4.51 11.94
C SER A 82 -0.13 -5.60 12.42
N PHE A 83 0.65 -6.21 11.54
CA PHE A 83 1.69 -7.17 11.94
C PHE A 83 2.79 -6.53 12.82
N CYS A 84 3.04 -5.24 12.62
CA CYS A 84 3.99 -4.46 13.43
C CYS A 84 3.35 -3.82 14.68
N GLU A 85 2.09 -4.13 14.97
CA GLU A 85 1.33 -3.57 16.09
C GLU A 85 1.21 -2.04 16.04
N MET A 86 1.02 -1.48 14.83
CA MET A 86 0.85 -0.04 14.56
C MET A 86 -0.52 0.22 13.93
N ASN A 87 -1.03 1.43 14.11
CA ASN A 87 -2.25 1.87 13.45
C ASN A 87 -1.93 2.46 12.07
N TYR A 88 -2.89 2.39 11.14
CA TYR A 88 -2.69 2.85 9.77
C TYR A 88 -3.91 3.56 9.24
N TYR A 89 -3.67 4.70 8.58
CA TYR A 89 -4.68 5.56 8.00
C TYR A 89 -4.27 5.90 6.56
N GLY A 90 -4.94 5.29 5.59
CA GLY A 90 -4.60 5.40 4.18
C GLY A 90 -5.70 6.04 3.35
N CYS A 91 -5.31 6.76 2.31
CA CYS A 91 -6.17 7.35 1.30
C CYS A 91 -5.79 6.85 -0.09
N ASP A 92 -6.78 6.56 -0.93
CA ASP A 92 -6.59 6.20 -2.34
C ASP A 92 -7.81 6.62 -3.15
N LEU A 93 -7.63 6.98 -4.41
CA LEU A 93 -8.72 7.40 -5.31
C LEU A 93 -9.61 6.23 -5.75
N ARG A 94 -9.09 5.00 -5.78
CA ARG A 94 -9.78 3.84 -6.35
C ARG A 94 -10.61 3.11 -5.30
N SER A 95 -11.93 3.23 -5.41
CA SER A 95 -12.89 2.57 -4.51
C SER A 95 -12.74 1.05 -4.50
N GLU A 96 -12.53 0.44 -5.67
CA GLU A 96 -12.37 -1.00 -5.81
C GLU A 96 -11.16 -1.52 -5.04
N GLN A 97 -10.05 -0.76 -5.09
CA GLN A 97 -8.84 -1.11 -4.35
C GLN A 97 -9.09 -1.04 -2.84
N ILE A 98 -9.76 0.00 -2.37
CA ILE A 98 -10.12 0.18 -0.95
C ILE A 98 -11.00 -0.97 -0.46
N GLU A 99 -11.99 -1.40 -1.24
CA GLU A 99 -12.86 -2.53 -0.91
C GLU A 99 -12.06 -3.84 -0.77
N GLU A 100 -11.14 -4.11 -1.69
CA GLU A 100 -10.28 -5.30 -1.64
C GLU A 100 -9.29 -5.26 -0.45
N ASN A 101 -8.75 -4.08 -0.14
CA ASN A 101 -7.89 -3.89 1.04
C ASN A 101 -8.63 -4.25 2.33
N LYS A 102 -9.87 -3.77 2.49
CA LYS A 102 -10.73 -4.06 3.64
C LYS A 102 -11.06 -5.56 3.75
N LYS A 103 -11.38 -6.22 2.63
CA LYS A 103 -11.64 -7.66 2.60
C LYS A 103 -10.43 -8.46 3.07
N GLN A 104 -9.24 -8.17 2.54
CA GLN A 104 -8.01 -8.85 2.95
C GLN A 104 -7.70 -8.63 4.43
N LEU A 105 -7.86 -7.39 4.94
CA LEU A 105 -7.66 -7.10 6.36
C LEU A 105 -8.57 -7.96 7.23
N ILE A 106 -9.85 -8.10 6.86
CA ILE A 106 -10.81 -8.93 7.61
C ILE A 106 -10.40 -10.41 7.58
N GLU A 107 -10.03 -10.94 6.41
CA GLU A 107 -9.63 -12.34 6.26
C GLU A 107 -8.40 -12.70 7.09
N ILE A 108 -7.37 -11.85 7.02
CA ILE A 108 -6.11 -12.08 7.75
C ILE A 108 -6.31 -11.78 9.22
N GLY A 109 -7.00 -10.69 9.57
CA GLY A 109 -7.22 -10.27 10.94
C GLY A 109 -7.99 -11.28 11.79
N LYS A 110 -8.91 -12.06 11.18
CA LYS A 110 -9.59 -13.19 11.85
C LYS A 110 -8.63 -14.29 12.30
N LYS A 111 -7.55 -14.52 11.55
CA LYS A 111 -6.54 -15.55 11.83
C LYS A 111 -5.45 -15.05 12.80
N GLU A 112 -5.01 -13.81 12.60
CA GLU A 112 -3.87 -13.23 13.32
C GLU A 112 -4.30 -12.42 14.56
N ASN A 113 -5.61 -12.22 14.78
CA ASN A 113 -6.16 -11.50 15.94
C ASN A 113 -5.61 -10.07 16.08
N PHE A 114 -5.61 -9.31 14.99
CA PHE A 114 -5.16 -7.92 14.99
C PHE A 114 -5.99 -7.05 15.96
N LYS A 115 -5.32 -6.14 16.66
CA LYS A 115 -5.93 -5.20 17.62
C LYS A 115 -5.63 -3.75 17.26
N THR A 116 -5.09 -3.52 16.09
CA THR A 116 -4.73 -2.21 15.57
C THR A 116 -5.90 -1.55 14.82
N ASP A 117 -5.92 -0.23 14.76
CA ASP A 117 -6.87 0.53 13.96
C ASP A 117 -6.29 0.74 12.56
N VAL A 118 -6.87 0.04 11.57
CA VAL A 118 -6.46 0.16 10.16
C VAL A 118 -7.65 0.66 9.36
N LYS A 119 -7.50 1.83 8.74
CA LYS A 119 -8.55 2.48 7.96
C LYS A 119 -8.07 2.89 6.59
N TRP A 120 -8.91 2.68 5.60
CA TRP A 120 -8.76 3.26 4.27
C TRP A 120 -9.98 4.09 3.92
N VAL A 121 -9.74 5.24 3.32
CA VAL A 121 -10.75 6.12 2.74
C VAL A 121 -10.54 6.25 1.24
N CYS A 122 -11.65 6.36 0.51
CA CYS A 122 -11.64 6.60 -0.92
C CYS A 122 -11.86 8.09 -1.15
N ASP A 123 -10.79 8.82 -1.42
CA ASP A 123 -10.83 10.26 -1.71
C ASP A 123 -9.52 10.71 -2.38
N ASP A 124 -9.49 11.94 -2.81
CA ASP A 124 -8.27 12.63 -3.20
C ASP A 124 -7.39 12.88 -1.96
N SER A 125 -6.09 12.63 -2.09
CA SER A 125 -5.11 12.83 -1.01
C SER A 125 -5.09 14.27 -0.45
N ILE A 126 -5.44 15.25 -1.26
CA ILE A 126 -5.57 16.66 -0.82
C ILE A 126 -6.63 16.85 0.26
N ASN A 127 -7.63 15.96 0.31
CA ASN A 127 -8.73 15.96 1.26
C ASN A 127 -8.45 15.14 2.51
N ILE A 128 -7.29 14.53 2.65
CA ILE A 128 -6.98 13.58 3.75
C ILE A 128 -7.23 14.16 5.14
N LYS A 129 -7.06 15.46 5.29
CA LYS A 129 -7.35 16.19 6.54
C LYS A 129 -8.82 16.11 6.95
N ASN A 130 -9.75 15.97 6.01
CA ASN A 130 -11.18 15.89 6.30
C ASN A 130 -11.56 14.55 6.94
N HIS A 131 -10.75 13.51 6.73
CA HIS A 131 -11.01 12.16 7.22
C HIS A 131 -10.30 11.83 8.52
N PHE A 132 -9.13 12.43 8.75
CA PHE A 132 -8.22 12.02 9.81
C PHE A 132 -7.65 13.21 10.62
N ALA A 133 -8.34 14.34 10.65
CA ALA A 133 -7.86 15.59 11.27
C ALA A 133 -7.65 15.51 12.80
N ASP A 134 -8.36 14.60 13.46
CA ASP A 134 -8.30 14.40 14.92
C ASP A 134 -7.13 13.53 15.38
N LYS A 135 -6.34 13.04 14.44
CA LYS A 135 -5.22 12.14 14.70
C LYS A 135 -3.88 12.89 14.69
N LYS A 136 -2.96 12.38 15.49
CA LYS A 136 -1.53 12.69 15.39
C LYS A 136 -0.82 11.51 14.77
N TYR A 137 0.11 11.78 13.90
CA TYR A 137 0.85 10.76 13.16
C TYR A 137 2.30 10.76 13.57
N ASP A 138 2.85 9.56 13.73
CA ASP A 138 4.23 9.32 14.12
C ASP A 138 5.11 9.04 12.90
N LEU A 139 4.48 8.56 11.81
CA LEU A 139 5.14 8.29 10.54
C LEU A 139 4.23 8.67 9.37
N LEU A 140 4.76 9.44 8.42
CA LEU A 140 4.21 9.58 7.07
C LEU A 140 4.99 8.61 6.17
N PHE A 141 4.31 7.61 5.64
CA PHE A 141 4.92 6.62 4.75
C PHE A 141 4.02 6.35 3.55
N SER A 142 4.40 6.87 2.40
CA SER A 142 3.60 6.82 1.19
C SER A 142 4.45 6.54 -0.03
N CYS A 143 3.81 6.04 -1.09
CA CYS A 143 4.45 5.79 -2.38
C CYS A 143 3.54 6.37 -3.47
N PRO A 144 3.73 7.64 -3.82
CA PRO A 144 2.96 8.28 -4.89
C PRO A 144 3.28 7.67 -6.25
N PRO A 145 2.41 7.82 -7.24
CA PRO A 145 2.70 7.48 -8.62
C PRO A 145 3.98 8.15 -9.13
N TYR A 146 4.66 7.51 -10.07
CA TYR A 146 5.89 8.03 -10.68
C TYR A 146 5.58 8.76 -12.00
N ALA A 147 4.87 9.87 -11.94
CA ALA A 147 4.49 10.67 -13.11
C ALA A 147 3.91 9.77 -14.25
N ASP A 148 4.48 9.82 -15.44
CA ASP A 148 4.05 9.12 -16.66
C ASP A 148 4.52 7.66 -16.78
N LEU A 149 5.16 7.10 -15.74
CA LEU A 149 5.66 5.72 -15.79
C LEU A 149 4.55 4.67 -15.63
N GLU A 150 3.52 4.98 -14.87
CA GLU A 150 2.40 4.08 -14.60
C GLU A 150 1.09 4.87 -14.57
N VAL A 151 0.07 4.43 -15.33
CA VAL A 151 -1.28 4.99 -15.27
C VAL A 151 -2.15 4.08 -14.41
N TYR A 152 -2.71 4.63 -13.33
CA TYR A 152 -3.47 3.84 -12.35
C TYR A 152 -4.98 3.90 -12.56
N SER A 153 -5.51 5.00 -13.08
CA SER A 153 -6.93 5.17 -13.39
C SER A 153 -7.16 6.21 -14.48
N ASP A 154 -8.42 6.30 -14.94
CA ASP A 154 -8.85 7.36 -15.88
C ASP A 154 -9.39 8.60 -15.13
N ASP A 155 -9.25 8.68 -13.81
CA ASP A 155 -9.71 9.82 -13.01
C ASP A 155 -8.81 11.04 -13.27
N VAL A 156 -9.41 12.19 -13.54
CA VAL A 156 -8.68 13.43 -13.79
C VAL A 156 -7.86 13.92 -12.60
N ARG A 157 -8.18 13.45 -11.39
CA ARG A 157 -7.45 13.74 -10.16
C ARG A 157 -6.24 12.81 -9.94
N ASP A 158 -6.14 11.76 -10.75
CA ASP A 158 -5.02 10.84 -10.65
C ASP A 158 -3.75 11.51 -11.18
N ILE A 159 -2.82 11.75 -10.28
CA ILE A 159 -1.57 12.44 -10.59
C ILE A 159 -0.70 11.68 -11.62
N SER A 160 -0.95 10.38 -11.83
CA SER A 160 -0.29 9.60 -12.89
C SER A 160 -0.72 10.02 -14.32
N ASN A 161 -1.84 10.73 -14.44
CA ASN A 161 -2.32 11.27 -15.73
C ASN A 161 -1.79 12.69 -16.02
N MET A 162 -1.07 13.30 -15.07
CA MET A 162 -0.57 14.65 -15.20
C MET A 162 0.73 14.68 -15.98
N ASN A 163 0.95 15.76 -16.74
CA ASN A 163 2.28 16.03 -17.25
C ASN A 163 3.24 16.38 -16.10
N TYR A 164 4.53 16.31 -16.36
CA TYR A 164 5.56 16.48 -15.32
C TYR A 164 5.46 17.84 -14.59
N GLU A 165 5.12 18.91 -15.29
CA GLU A 165 4.99 20.26 -14.70
C GLU A 165 3.83 20.30 -13.68
N ASN A 166 2.64 19.83 -14.08
CA ASN A 166 1.48 19.75 -13.19
C ASN A 166 1.67 18.76 -12.04
N PHE A 167 2.39 17.67 -12.28
CA PHE A 167 2.71 16.68 -11.24
C PHE A 167 3.58 17.27 -10.13
N ILE A 168 4.53 18.14 -10.45
CA ILE A 168 5.40 18.77 -9.43
C ILE A 168 4.64 19.82 -8.61
N GLU A 169 3.61 20.43 -9.18
CA GLU A 169 2.81 21.47 -8.52
C GLU A 169 1.65 20.90 -7.68
N SER A 170 1.30 19.63 -7.89
CA SER A 170 0.20 18.95 -7.17
C SER A 170 0.64 18.46 -5.79
#